data_ecaddffa31466d5d122edf4ece88ba54
#
_entry.id   ecaddffa31466d5d122edf4ece88ba54
#
_cell.length_a   1.000
_cell.length_b   1.000
_cell.length_c   1.000
_cell.angle_alpha   90.00
_cell.angle_beta   90.00
_cell.angle_gamma   90.00
#
_symmetry.space_group_name_H-M   'P 1'
#
loop_
_entity.id
_entity.type
_entity.pdbx_description
1 polymer ?
#
loop_
_entity_poly.entity_id
_entity_poly.type
_entity_poly.pdbx_seq_one_letter_code
_entity_poly.pdbx_strand_id
1 'polypeptide(L)'
;MERHVRLLRILIGLWGGLAMLVGASMLLLAAGAWTEFRQSLGTGVEFAAGLTTLVFAGIGAFALLWGGTHTWAATLLRRRRPLGRVLTLALALVNLLVLPFGTALGAYALWILLADERRRLFEPAR
;
A
#
# COMPACT_ATOMS: atom_id res chain seq x y z
N MET A 1 -9.62 4.86 24.06
CA MET A 1 -8.29 4.54 23.56
C MET A 1 -8.29 3.48 22.46
N GLU A 2 -8.90 2.34 22.65
CA GLU A 2 -8.98 1.27 21.65
C GLU A 2 -9.68 1.69 20.33
N ARG A 3 -10.59 2.65 20.39
CA ARG A 3 -11.29 3.18 19.19
C ARG A 3 -10.32 3.74 18.15
N HIS A 4 -9.32 4.51 18.55
CA HIS A 4 -8.37 5.13 17.61
C HIS A 4 -7.47 4.11 16.93
N VAL A 5 -6.98 3.12 17.67
CA VAL A 5 -6.18 2.02 17.08
C VAL A 5 -7.05 1.18 16.13
N ARG A 6 -8.33 0.98 16.47
CA ARG A 6 -9.27 0.29 15.59
C ARG A 6 -9.53 1.06 14.30
N LEU A 7 -9.76 2.39 14.39
CA LEU A 7 -9.94 3.25 13.22
C LEU A 7 -8.69 3.27 12.34
N LEU A 8 -7.51 3.43 12.94
CA LEU A 8 -6.25 3.40 12.22
C LEU A 8 -6.07 2.11 11.43
N ARG A 9 -6.35 0.97 12.05
CA ARG A 9 -6.29 -0.34 11.40
C ARG A 9 -7.23 -0.44 10.20
N ILE A 10 -8.47 0.07 10.35
CA ILE A 10 -9.45 0.06 9.26
C ILE A 10 -8.98 0.95 8.12
N LEU A 11 -8.50 2.16 8.43
CA LEU A 11 -8.01 3.10 7.43
C LEU A 11 -6.80 2.55 6.66
N ILE A 12 -5.83 1.96 7.36
CA ILE A 12 -4.65 1.34 6.73
C ILE A 12 -5.07 0.13 5.88
N GLY A 13 -6.01 -0.68 6.37
CA GLY A 13 -6.55 -1.81 5.62
C GLY A 13 -7.30 -1.39 4.37
N LEU A 14 -8.14 -0.35 4.46
CA LEU A 14 -8.85 0.23 3.31
C LEU A 14 -7.88 0.83 2.29
N TRP A 15 -6.88 1.57 2.75
CA TRP A 15 -5.85 2.15 1.88
C TRP A 15 -5.06 1.06 1.15
N GLY A 16 -4.65 0.03 1.88
CA GLY A 16 -3.98 -1.13 1.29
C GLY A 16 -4.86 -1.89 0.30
N GLY A 17 -6.14 -2.11 0.63
CA GLY A 17 -7.11 -2.76 -0.25
C GLY A 17 -7.34 -1.96 -1.55
N LEU A 18 -7.47 -0.63 -1.44
CA LEU A 18 -7.60 0.25 -2.60
C LEU A 18 -6.35 0.20 -3.49
N ALA A 19 -5.16 0.25 -2.90
CA ALA A 19 -3.91 0.13 -3.64
C ALA A 19 -3.78 -1.22 -4.36
N MET A 20 -4.21 -2.31 -3.73
CA MET A 20 -4.25 -3.64 -4.37
C MET A 20 -5.25 -3.69 -5.53
N LEU A 21 -6.42 -3.06 -5.39
CA LEU A 21 -7.42 -2.98 -6.46
C LEU A 21 -6.86 -2.22 -7.67
N VAL A 22 -6.22 -1.08 -7.42
CA VAL A 22 -5.53 -0.30 -8.47
C VAL A 22 -4.43 -1.14 -9.11
N GLY A 23 -3.61 -1.82 -8.32
CA GLY A 23 -2.56 -2.71 -8.81
C GLY A 23 -3.07 -3.83 -9.71
N ALA A 24 -4.16 -4.49 -9.30
CA ALA A 24 -4.80 -5.52 -10.11
C ALA A 24 -5.34 -4.96 -11.43
N SER A 25 -5.99 -3.80 -11.39
CA SER A 25 -6.49 -3.12 -12.60
C SER A 25 -5.35 -2.77 -13.56
N MET A 26 -4.21 -2.29 -13.04
CA MET A 26 -3.04 -1.97 -13.88
C MET A 26 -2.43 -3.23 -14.51
N LEU A 27 -2.41 -4.37 -13.80
CA LEU A 27 -1.95 -5.63 -14.39
C LEU A 27 -2.89 -6.16 -15.46
N LEU A 28 -4.19 -5.96 -15.33
CA LEU A 28 -5.16 -6.29 -16.40
C LEU A 28 -4.91 -5.43 -17.64
N LEU A 29 -4.66 -4.13 -17.47
CA LEU A 29 -4.30 -3.23 -18.57
C LEU A 29 -2.95 -3.63 -19.19
N ALA A 30 -1.97 -4.03 -18.38
CA ALA A 30 -0.70 -4.55 -18.88
C ALA A 30 -0.88 -5.81 -19.73
N ALA A 31 -1.78 -6.72 -19.33
CA ALA A 31 -2.11 -7.91 -20.11
C ALA A 31 -2.75 -7.56 -21.46
N GLY A 32 -3.64 -6.57 -21.49
CA GLY A 32 -4.20 -6.04 -22.75
C GLY A 32 -3.12 -5.41 -23.62
N ALA A 33 -2.29 -4.53 -23.06
CA ALA A 33 -1.18 -3.90 -23.79
C ALA A 33 -0.15 -4.94 -24.31
N TRP A 34 0.06 -6.04 -23.59
CA TRP A 34 0.90 -7.15 -24.04
C TRP A 34 0.35 -7.82 -25.29
N THR A 35 -0.96 -8.01 -25.39
CA THR A 35 -1.60 -8.58 -26.60
C THR A 35 -1.41 -7.67 -27.79
N GLU A 36 -1.60 -6.34 -27.62
CA GLU A 36 -1.33 -5.34 -28.66
C GLU A 36 0.15 -5.32 -29.08
N PHE A 37 1.06 -5.37 -28.12
CA PHE A 37 2.49 -5.46 -28.40
C PHE A 37 2.81 -6.64 -29.33
N ARG A 38 2.28 -7.83 -29.01
CA ARG A 38 2.51 -9.02 -29.82
C ARG A 38 1.95 -8.93 -31.25
N GLN A 39 0.81 -8.24 -31.41
CA GLN A 39 0.19 -8.03 -32.71
C GLN A 39 0.85 -6.93 -33.52
N SER A 40 1.49 -5.98 -32.86
CA SER A 40 2.14 -4.83 -33.50
C SER A 40 3.58 -5.09 -33.95
N LEU A 41 4.11 -6.29 -33.74
CA LEU A 41 5.49 -6.62 -34.13
C LEU A 41 5.69 -6.41 -35.64
N GLY A 42 6.68 -5.57 -35.99
CA GLY A 42 6.99 -5.21 -37.36
C GLY A 42 6.13 -4.11 -37.99
N THR A 43 5.22 -3.48 -37.21
CA THR A 43 4.38 -2.37 -37.71
C THR A 43 4.95 -0.98 -37.42
N GLY A 44 6.02 -0.89 -36.63
CA GLY A 44 6.66 0.37 -36.22
C GLY A 44 6.07 0.98 -34.93
N VAL A 45 5.00 0.40 -34.38
CA VAL A 45 4.40 0.86 -33.10
C VAL A 45 4.71 -0.06 -31.92
N GLU A 46 5.48 -1.13 -32.16
CA GLU A 46 5.85 -2.12 -31.15
C GLU A 46 6.58 -1.52 -29.95
N PHE A 47 7.39 -0.48 -30.18
CA PHE A 47 8.11 0.19 -29.06
C PHE A 47 7.12 0.85 -28.10
N ALA A 48 6.11 1.58 -28.62
CA ALA A 48 5.14 2.26 -27.79
C ALA A 48 4.26 1.25 -27.02
N ALA A 49 3.83 0.17 -27.67
CA ALA A 49 3.03 -0.88 -27.04
C ALA A 49 3.83 -1.65 -25.96
N GLY A 50 5.11 -1.92 -26.23
CA GLY A 50 6.02 -2.54 -25.26
C GLY A 50 6.26 -1.67 -24.04
N LEU A 51 6.52 -0.37 -24.26
CA LEU A 51 6.69 0.60 -23.16
C LEU A 51 5.43 0.70 -22.31
N THR A 52 4.26 0.78 -22.93
CA THR A 52 2.97 0.82 -22.24
C THR A 52 2.78 -0.42 -21.36
N THR A 53 3.11 -1.59 -21.87
CA THR A 53 3.04 -2.84 -21.12
C THR A 53 3.96 -2.80 -19.89
N LEU A 54 5.21 -2.38 -20.05
CA LEU A 54 6.17 -2.29 -18.95
C LEU A 54 5.73 -1.29 -17.88
N VAL A 55 5.23 -0.14 -18.27
CA VAL A 55 4.76 0.89 -17.34
C VAL A 55 3.57 0.37 -16.54
N PHE A 56 2.55 -0.19 -17.17
CA PHE A 56 1.39 -0.72 -16.46
C PHE A 56 1.74 -1.91 -15.57
N ALA A 57 2.60 -2.82 -16.04
CA ALA A 57 3.07 -3.94 -15.25
C ALA A 57 3.88 -3.48 -14.03
N GLY A 58 4.78 -2.51 -14.20
CA GLY A 58 5.58 -1.94 -13.12
C GLY A 58 4.75 -1.24 -12.07
N ILE A 59 3.82 -0.38 -12.48
CA ILE A 59 2.90 0.32 -11.57
C ILE A 59 2.00 -0.70 -10.86
N GLY A 60 1.47 -1.67 -11.59
CA GLY A 60 0.59 -2.70 -11.04
C GLY A 60 1.30 -3.56 -9.98
N ALA A 61 2.51 -4.04 -10.29
CA ALA A 61 3.31 -4.81 -9.34
C ALA A 61 3.67 -3.99 -8.09
N PHE A 62 4.11 -2.75 -8.27
CA PHE A 62 4.41 -1.84 -7.16
C PHE A 62 3.17 -1.60 -6.27
N ALA A 63 2.02 -1.30 -6.87
CA ALA A 63 0.78 -1.05 -6.13
C ALA A 63 0.29 -2.29 -5.37
N LEU A 64 0.46 -3.50 -5.91
CA LEU A 64 0.15 -4.74 -5.20
C LEU A 64 1.08 -4.97 -4.01
N LEU A 65 2.39 -4.79 -4.17
CA LEU A 65 3.36 -4.90 -3.08
C LEU A 65 3.07 -3.85 -1.99
N TRP A 66 2.83 -2.62 -2.38
CA TRP A 66 2.50 -1.52 -1.48
C TRP A 66 1.21 -1.79 -0.71
N GLY A 67 0.14 -2.15 -1.41
CA GLY A 67 -1.14 -2.48 -0.80
C GLY A 67 -1.06 -3.72 0.09
N GLY A 68 -0.32 -4.75 -0.34
CA GLY A 68 -0.07 -5.95 0.45
C GLY A 68 0.66 -5.65 1.76
N THR A 69 1.66 -4.76 1.73
CA THR A 69 2.39 -4.35 2.93
C THR A 69 1.48 -3.60 3.91
N HIS A 70 0.58 -2.74 3.42
CA HIS A 70 -0.40 -2.03 4.26
C HIS A 70 -1.42 -2.99 4.87
N THR A 71 -1.96 -3.92 4.11
CA THR A 71 -2.91 -4.93 4.63
C THR A 71 -2.23 -5.84 5.64
N TRP A 72 -0.98 -6.21 5.41
CA TRP A 72 -0.18 -6.97 6.38
C TRP A 72 0.05 -6.19 7.67
N ALA A 73 0.45 -4.92 7.58
CA ALA A 73 0.58 -4.04 8.74
C ALA A 73 -0.74 -3.94 9.54
N ALA A 74 -1.89 -3.80 8.85
CA ALA A 74 -3.20 -3.79 9.50
C ALA A 74 -3.50 -5.09 10.24
N THR A 75 -3.10 -6.25 9.72
CA THR A 75 -3.27 -7.55 10.40
C THR A 75 -2.36 -7.69 11.62
N LEU A 76 -1.12 -7.20 11.55
CA LEU A 76 -0.18 -7.19 12.67
C LEU A 76 -0.66 -6.25 13.79
N LEU A 77 -1.22 -5.08 13.45
CA LEU A 77 -1.88 -4.18 14.39
C LEU A 77 -3.08 -4.86 15.07
N ARG A 78 -3.86 -5.65 14.31
CA ARG A 78 -4.96 -6.45 14.87
C ARG A 78 -4.47 -7.43 15.93
N ARG A 79 -3.33 -8.07 15.68
CA ARG A 79 -2.71 -9.05 16.58
C ARG A 79 -1.90 -8.41 17.70
N ARG A 80 -1.91 -7.09 17.82
CA ARG A 80 -1.15 -6.29 18.81
C ARG A 80 0.34 -6.64 18.85
N ARG A 81 0.92 -7.06 17.72
CA ARG A 81 2.34 -7.40 17.66
C ARG A 81 3.19 -6.14 17.59
N PRO A 82 4.34 -6.08 18.29
CA PRO A 82 5.24 -4.93 18.28
C PRO A 82 5.75 -4.61 16.86
N LEU A 83 5.96 -5.63 16.02
CA LEU A 83 6.27 -5.48 14.59
C LEU A 83 5.20 -4.69 13.83
N GLY A 84 3.92 -4.85 14.17
CA GLY A 84 2.84 -4.09 13.54
C GLY A 84 2.98 -2.59 13.78
N ARG A 85 3.40 -2.19 14.97
CA ARG A 85 3.66 -0.78 15.31
C ARG A 85 4.83 -0.23 14.49
N VAL A 86 5.97 -0.93 14.48
CA VAL A 86 7.17 -0.48 13.75
C VAL A 86 6.90 -0.39 12.26
N LEU A 87 6.27 -1.41 11.67
CA LEU A 87 5.92 -1.42 10.25
C LEU A 87 4.95 -0.29 9.89
N THR A 88 3.92 -0.06 10.73
CA THR A 88 2.98 1.03 10.50
C THR A 88 3.62 2.39 10.61
N LEU A 89 4.56 2.59 11.55
CA LEU A 89 5.33 3.84 11.66
C LEU A 89 6.20 4.08 10.42
N ALA A 90 6.87 3.04 9.92
CA ALA A 90 7.67 3.12 8.70
C ALA A 90 6.80 3.47 7.49
N LEU A 91 5.66 2.79 7.32
CA LEU A 91 4.71 3.08 6.25
C LEU A 91 4.09 4.47 6.39
N ALA A 92 3.82 4.92 7.62
CA ALA A 92 3.30 6.26 7.89
C ALA A 92 4.27 7.35 7.43
N LEU A 93 5.57 7.15 7.68
CA LEU A 93 6.61 8.08 7.24
C LEU A 93 6.67 8.18 5.71
N VAL A 94 6.58 7.05 5.02
CA VAL A 94 6.54 7.03 3.54
C VAL A 94 5.22 7.62 3.02
N ASN A 95 4.10 7.33 3.68
CA ASN A 95 2.79 7.88 3.31
C ASN A 95 2.73 9.41 3.44
N LEU A 96 3.53 10.03 4.32
CA LEU A 96 3.62 11.49 4.39
C LEU A 96 4.04 12.13 3.07
N LEU A 97 4.77 11.40 2.22
CA LEU A 97 5.20 11.87 0.90
C LEU A 97 4.09 11.75 -0.15
N VAL A 98 3.04 10.98 0.12
CA VAL A 98 1.92 10.74 -0.81
C VAL A 98 0.79 11.73 -0.51
N LEU A 99 0.86 12.90 -1.12
CA LEU A 99 -0.14 13.98 -0.98
C LEU A 99 -1.41 13.69 -1.77
N PRO A 100 -2.61 14.11 -1.27
CA PRO A 100 -2.91 14.66 0.07
C PRO A 100 -3.34 13.60 1.09
N PHE A 101 -3.86 12.45 0.65
CA PHE A 101 -4.48 11.44 1.52
C PHE A 101 -3.47 10.63 2.31
N GLY A 102 -2.32 10.29 1.69
CA GLY A 102 -1.24 9.59 2.37
C GLY A 102 -0.65 10.40 3.51
N THR A 103 -0.50 11.72 3.33
CA THR A 103 -0.03 12.64 4.37
C THR A 103 -0.96 12.66 5.57
N ALA A 104 -2.28 12.74 5.37
CA ALA A 104 -3.26 12.73 6.45
C ALA A 104 -3.23 11.41 7.22
N LEU A 105 -3.20 10.28 6.51
CA LEU A 105 -3.12 8.94 7.10
C LEU A 105 -1.80 8.75 7.85
N GLY A 106 -0.68 9.18 7.27
CA GLY A 106 0.65 9.10 7.87
C GLY A 106 0.73 9.91 9.16
N ALA A 107 0.30 11.17 9.14
CA ALA A 107 0.26 12.04 10.32
C ALA A 107 -0.63 11.46 11.43
N TYR A 108 -1.81 10.95 11.08
CA TYR A 108 -2.71 10.32 12.02
C TYR A 108 -2.11 9.06 12.66
N ALA A 109 -1.45 8.23 11.86
CA ALA A 109 -0.77 7.02 12.33
C ALA A 109 0.37 7.36 13.29
N LEU A 110 1.21 8.36 12.96
CA LEU A 110 2.28 8.84 13.82
C LEU A 110 1.73 9.37 15.15
N TRP A 111 0.71 10.21 15.09
CA TRP A 111 0.08 10.75 16.31
C TRP A 111 -0.45 9.64 17.22
N ILE A 112 -1.12 8.64 16.66
CA ILE A 112 -1.67 7.53 17.44
C ILE A 112 -0.58 6.63 18.03
N LEU A 113 0.41 6.25 17.23
CA LEU A 113 1.38 5.22 17.63
C LEU A 113 2.55 5.76 18.45
N LEU A 114 2.81 7.08 18.39
CA LEU A 114 3.86 7.73 19.20
C LEU A 114 3.37 8.16 20.57
N ALA A 115 2.06 8.27 20.83
CA ALA A 115 1.54 8.59 22.14
C ALA A 115 1.95 7.51 23.17
N ASP A 116 2.64 7.92 24.24
CA ASP A 116 3.24 7.02 25.24
C ASP A 116 2.24 6.06 25.91
N GLU A 117 1.03 6.51 26.14
CA GLU A 117 -0.05 5.69 26.70
C GLU A 117 -0.42 4.49 25.80
N ARG A 118 -0.21 4.62 24.48
CA ARG A 118 -0.57 3.60 23.50
C ARG A 118 0.59 2.65 23.20
N ARG A 119 1.80 3.06 23.52
CA ARG A 119 2.99 2.21 23.45
C ARG A 119 2.81 0.95 24.28
N ARG A 120 2.22 1.07 25.47
CA ARG A 120 1.99 -0.04 26.41
C ARG A 120 1.05 -1.13 25.85
N LEU A 121 0.20 -0.83 24.86
CA LEU A 121 -0.69 -1.81 24.24
C LEU A 121 0.06 -2.84 23.38
N PHE A 122 1.30 -2.55 22.98
CA PHE A 122 2.14 -3.38 22.13
C PHE A 122 3.35 -3.98 22.88
N GLU A 123 3.46 -3.70 24.16
CA GLU A 123 4.48 -4.34 25.01
C GLU A 123 4.00 -5.73 25.40
N PRO A 124 4.88 -6.77 25.35
CA PRO A 124 4.52 -8.08 25.86
C PRO A 124 4.24 -7.96 27.35
N ALA A 125 3.17 -8.62 27.82
CA ALA A 125 2.87 -8.72 29.24
C ALA A 125 4.09 -9.37 29.95
N ARG A 126 4.69 -8.64 30.87
CA ARG A 126 5.76 -9.16 31.72
C ARG A 126 5.18 -10.08 32.78
#